data_5aee8c9b8c11ddc250fe11c5bd6bf61e
#
_entry.id   5aee8c9b8c11ddc250fe11c5bd6bf61e
#
_cell.length_a   1.000
_cell.length_b   1.000
_cell.length_c   1.000
_cell.angle_alpha   90.00
_cell.angle_beta   90.00
_cell.angle_gamma   90.00
#
_symmetry.space_group_name_H-M   'P 1'
#
loop_
_entity.id
_entity.type
_entity.pdbx_description
1 polymer ?
#
loop_
_entity_poly.entity_id
_entity_poly.type
_entity_poly.pdbx_seq_one_letter_code
_entity_poly.pdbx_strand_id
1 'polypeptide(L)'
;GVKLFDRQKSRLSLNENGELAVRYARNLLLQESSMIDQIREFDRKKRTISVGSCTPILIPDFVSLLSSLYEGMTISTEVTGDPALAQQLRDNKYQLAILPEEPDEKEFFSLPIESEHLYVFLPPVHPLADADGLYLKDLDGQTFLLYSQIGFWDGLCRRKMPSARFLVQQEYDVLGELVENSA
;
A
#
# COMPACT_ATOMS: atom_id res chain seq x y z
N GLY A 1 -9.84 -53.99 -9.36
CA GLY A 1 -9.67 -52.85 -8.47
C GLY A 1 -8.51 -53.11 -7.50
N VAL A 2 -7.84 -52.06 -7.05
CA VAL A 2 -6.76 -52.11 -6.07
C VAL A 2 -7.32 -51.97 -4.65
N LYS A 3 -6.90 -52.86 -3.74
CA LYS A 3 -7.31 -52.79 -2.31
C LYS A 3 -6.51 -51.66 -1.63
N LEU A 4 -7.24 -50.78 -0.92
CA LEU A 4 -6.66 -49.63 -0.25
C LEU A 4 -6.62 -49.76 1.29
N PHE A 5 -7.32 -50.72 1.83
CA PHE A 5 -7.46 -50.92 3.29
C PHE A 5 -7.16 -52.34 3.70
N ASP A 6 -6.55 -52.49 4.85
CA ASP A 6 -6.44 -53.75 5.57
C ASP A 6 -7.39 -53.78 6.75
N ARG A 7 -8.10 -54.92 6.90
CA ARG A 7 -9.04 -55.14 7.97
C ARG A 7 -8.49 -56.18 8.94
N GLN A 8 -8.31 -55.76 10.18
CA GLN A 8 -7.93 -56.63 11.28
C GLN A 8 -9.04 -56.62 12.34
N LYS A 9 -9.77 -57.73 12.44
CA LYS A 9 -10.90 -57.94 13.39
C LYS A 9 -11.84 -56.72 13.53
N SER A 10 -11.51 -55.75 14.37
CA SER A 10 -12.30 -54.53 14.59
C SER A 10 -11.67 -53.23 14.09
N ARG A 11 -10.52 -53.28 13.43
CA ARG A 11 -9.78 -52.09 12.99
C ARG A 11 -9.61 -52.10 11.48
N LEU A 12 -9.86 -50.91 10.87
CA LEU A 12 -9.61 -50.65 9.47
C LEU A 12 -8.43 -49.68 9.39
N SER A 13 -7.40 -50.03 8.62
CA SER A 13 -6.22 -49.17 8.39
C SER A 13 -5.93 -49.09 6.90
N LEU A 14 -5.32 -47.99 6.48
CA LEU A 14 -4.77 -47.88 5.13
C LEU A 14 -3.61 -48.89 4.98
N ASN A 15 -3.57 -49.54 3.82
CA ASN A 15 -2.34 -50.22 3.38
C ASN A 15 -1.48 -49.28 2.54
N GLU A 16 -0.34 -49.73 2.05
CA GLU A 16 0.60 -48.92 1.24
C GLU A 16 -0.08 -48.27 0.03
N ASN A 17 -0.96 -48.99 -0.67
CA ASN A 17 -1.73 -48.42 -1.78
C ASN A 17 -2.72 -47.34 -1.31
N GLY A 18 -3.31 -47.53 -0.11
CA GLY A 18 -4.20 -46.56 0.51
C GLY A 18 -3.46 -45.27 0.91
N GLU A 19 -2.28 -45.40 1.49
CA GLU A 19 -1.42 -44.23 1.80
C GLU A 19 -0.99 -43.48 0.56
N LEU A 20 -0.63 -44.20 -0.51
CA LEU A 20 -0.33 -43.61 -1.79
C LEU A 20 -1.54 -42.87 -2.37
N ALA A 21 -2.71 -43.50 -2.35
CA ALA A 21 -3.97 -42.91 -2.82
C ALA A 21 -4.34 -41.64 -2.06
N VAL A 22 -4.21 -41.64 -0.72
CA VAL A 22 -4.45 -40.44 0.12
C VAL A 22 -3.50 -39.32 -0.23
N ARG A 23 -2.23 -39.60 -0.48
CA ARG A 23 -1.25 -38.60 -0.91
C ARG A 23 -1.65 -37.92 -2.23
N TYR A 24 -2.00 -38.70 -3.23
CA TYR A 24 -2.49 -38.17 -4.50
C TYR A 24 -3.83 -37.45 -4.37
N ALA A 25 -4.75 -37.96 -3.58
CA ALA A 25 -6.03 -37.30 -3.32
C ALA A 25 -5.86 -35.93 -2.65
N ARG A 26 -4.96 -35.81 -1.67
CA ARG A 26 -4.61 -34.52 -1.06
C ARG A 26 -4.04 -33.54 -2.08
N ASN A 27 -3.15 -33.99 -2.94
CA ASN A 27 -2.57 -33.15 -3.99
C ASN A 27 -3.65 -32.64 -4.98
N LEU A 28 -4.59 -33.52 -5.37
CA LEU A 28 -5.70 -33.14 -6.25
C LEU A 28 -6.61 -32.09 -5.58
N LEU A 29 -6.94 -32.26 -4.31
CA LEU A 29 -7.73 -31.27 -3.56
C LEU A 29 -7.02 -29.93 -3.44
N LEU A 30 -5.71 -29.92 -3.21
CA LEU A 30 -4.90 -28.68 -3.20
C LEU A 30 -4.90 -28.01 -4.57
N GLN A 31 -4.77 -28.77 -5.65
CA GLN A 31 -4.81 -28.22 -7.01
C GLN A 31 -6.19 -27.67 -7.37
N GLU A 32 -7.27 -28.36 -6.98
CA GLU A 32 -8.64 -27.89 -7.16
C GLU A 32 -8.86 -26.54 -6.44
N SER A 33 -8.51 -26.45 -5.15
CA SER A 33 -8.62 -25.22 -4.38
C SER A 33 -7.84 -24.09 -5.04
N SER A 34 -6.59 -24.34 -5.43
CA SER A 34 -5.75 -23.36 -6.13
C SER A 34 -6.36 -22.89 -7.44
N MET A 35 -6.93 -23.80 -8.22
CA MET A 35 -7.61 -23.47 -9.48
C MET A 35 -8.82 -22.55 -9.24
N ILE A 36 -9.64 -22.87 -8.25
CA ILE A 36 -10.81 -22.05 -7.89
C ILE A 36 -10.37 -20.63 -7.48
N ASP A 37 -9.33 -20.53 -6.66
CA ASP A 37 -8.82 -19.24 -6.18
C ASP A 37 -8.22 -18.41 -7.33
N GLN A 38 -7.50 -19.05 -8.27
CA GLN A 38 -6.96 -18.37 -9.45
C GLN A 38 -8.06 -17.85 -10.37
N ILE A 39 -9.13 -18.62 -10.58
CA ILE A 39 -10.27 -18.19 -11.40
C ILE A 39 -10.99 -17.01 -10.74
N ARG A 40 -11.23 -17.07 -9.44
CA ARG A 40 -11.85 -15.98 -8.68
C ARG A 40 -11.00 -14.71 -8.72
N GLU A 41 -9.69 -14.85 -8.55
CA GLU A 41 -8.76 -13.72 -8.62
C GLU A 41 -8.73 -13.10 -10.02
N PHE A 42 -8.74 -13.91 -11.06
CA PHE A 42 -8.81 -13.44 -12.44
C PHE A 42 -10.10 -12.67 -12.73
N ASP A 43 -11.26 -13.20 -12.27
CA ASP A 43 -12.54 -12.51 -12.41
C ASP A 43 -12.60 -11.21 -11.62
N ARG A 44 -12.05 -11.22 -10.39
CA ARG A 44 -11.93 -10.01 -9.56
C ARG A 44 -11.09 -8.94 -10.25
N LYS A 45 -9.93 -9.30 -10.82
CA LYS A 45 -9.07 -8.36 -11.55
C LYS A 45 -9.76 -7.70 -12.73
N LYS A 46 -10.63 -8.43 -13.43
CA LYS A 46 -11.41 -7.86 -14.54
C LYS A 46 -12.42 -6.80 -14.12
N ARG A 47 -12.84 -6.81 -12.86
CA ARG A 47 -13.83 -5.89 -12.28
C ARG A 47 -13.22 -4.94 -11.24
N THR A 48 -11.89 -4.83 -11.20
CA THR A 48 -11.20 -3.96 -10.26
C THR A 48 -10.29 -3.01 -11.01
N ILE A 49 -10.37 -1.73 -10.70
CA ILE A 49 -9.38 -0.72 -11.07
C ILE A 49 -8.46 -0.55 -9.86
N SER A 50 -7.18 -0.87 -10.03
CA SER A 50 -6.18 -0.73 -8.98
C SER A 50 -5.41 0.58 -9.17
N VAL A 51 -5.34 1.38 -8.12
CA VAL A 51 -4.65 2.68 -8.09
C VAL A 51 -3.57 2.64 -7.03
N GLY A 52 -2.32 2.85 -7.44
CA GLY A 52 -1.21 3.11 -6.53
C GLY A 52 -1.01 4.62 -6.36
N SER A 53 -0.79 5.10 -5.15
CA SER A 53 -0.59 6.53 -4.90
C SER A 53 0.59 6.79 -4.00
N CYS A 54 1.38 7.82 -4.34
CA CYS A 54 2.44 8.32 -3.46
C CYS A 54 1.91 9.20 -2.32
N THR A 55 0.65 9.63 -2.39
CA THR A 55 0.01 10.49 -1.39
C THR A 55 -1.41 10.01 -1.07
N PRO A 56 -1.88 10.11 0.18
CA PRO A 56 -3.26 9.80 0.54
C PRO A 56 -4.25 10.89 0.15
N ILE A 57 -3.80 12.14 -0.05
CA ILE A 57 -4.65 13.32 -0.16
C ILE A 57 -5.59 13.22 -1.37
N LEU A 58 -5.09 12.76 -2.50
CA LEU A 58 -5.86 12.70 -3.76
C LEU A 58 -6.77 11.46 -3.87
N ILE A 59 -6.62 10.48 -2.98
CA ILE A 59 -7.36 9.21 -3.07
C ILE A 59 -8.88 9.40 -3.02
N PRO A 60 -9.47 10.19 -2.10
CA PRO A 60 -10.93 10.33 -2.02
C PRO A 60 -11.54 10.88 -3.32
N ASP A 61 -10.90 11.89 -3.91
CA ASP A 61 -11.38 12.52 -5.15
C ASP A 61 -11.24 11.57 -6.34
N PHE A 62 -10.11 10.85 -6.41
CA PHE A 62 -9.90 9.83 -7.44
C PHE A 62 -10.89 8.69 -7.35
N VAL A 63 -11.15 8.17 -6.15
CA VAL A 63 -12.15 7.11 -5.93
C VAL A 63 -13.53 7.59 -6.33
N SER A 64 -13.91 8.81 -5.95
CA SER A 64 -15.20 9.41 -6.33
C SER A 64 -15.33 9.54 -7.85
N LEU A 65 -14.31 10.07 -8.52
CA LEU A 65 -14.27 10.22 -9.96
C LEU A 65 -14.37 8.88 -10.68
N LEU A 66 -13.50 7.91 -10.32
CA LEU A 66 -13.48 6.60 -10.96
C LEU A 66 -14.79 5.84 -10.74
N SER A 67 -15.37 5.93 -9.54
CA SER A 67 -16.66 5.29 -9.25
C SER A 67 -17.81 5.86 -10.09
N SER A 68 -17.76 7.16 -10.41
CA SER A 68 -18.76 7.79 -11.28
C SER A 68 -18.59 7.43 -12.76
N LEU A 69 -17.34 7.21 -13.21
CA LEU A 69 -17.03 6.89 -14.60
C LEU A 69 -17.17 5.40 -14.93
N TYR A 70 -16.94 4.54 -13.95
CA TYR A 70 -16.88 3.09 -14.12
C TYR A 70 -17.86 2.40 -13.17
N GLU A 71 -19.17 2.57 -13.45
CA GLU A 71 -20.23 1.93 -12.67
C GLU A 71 -20.06 0.42 -12.60
N GLY A 72 -20.18 -0.15 -11.40
CA GLY A 72 -20.04 -1.59 -11.16
C GLY A 72 -18.61 -2.12 -11.08
N MET A 73 -17.60 -1.27 -11.26
CA MET A 73 -16.21 -1.61 -10.98
C MET A 73 -15.86 -1.41 -9.52
N THR A 74 -15.00 -2.26 -8.99
CA THR A 74 -14.38 -2.06 -7.68
C THR A 74 -13.16 -1.16 -7.84
N ILE A 75 -13.05 -0.11 -7.04
CA ILE A 75 -11.84 0.72 -6.99
C ILE A 75 -11.00 0.26 -5.80
N SER A 76 -9.78 -0.19 -6.07
CA SER A 76 -8.82 -0.60 -5.06
C SER A 76 -7.67 0.39 -5.02
N THR A 77 -7.37 0.93 -3.86
CA THR A 77 -6.32 1.94 -3.69
C THR A 77 -5.26 1.45 -2.72
N GLU A 78 -4.01 1.77 -2.99
CA GLU A 78 -2.88 1.53 -2.10
C GLU A 78 -2.02 2.79 -2.05
N VAL A 79 -1.78 3.32 -0.83
CA VAL A 79 -0.85 4.43 -0.63
C VAL A 79 0.51 3.86 -0.26
N THR A 80 1.52 4.23 -1.02
CA THR A 80 2.89 3.76 -0.78
C THR A 80 3.91 4.84 -1.12
N GLY A 81 4.89 5.04 -0.25
CA GLY A 81 6.05 5.89 -0.53
C GLY A 81 7.13 5.19 -1.36
N ASP A 82 6.84 4.02 -1.90
CA ASP A 82 7.79 3.21 -2.65
C ASP A 82 8.22 3.91 -3.95
N PRO A 83 9.51 4.21 -4.13
CA PRO A 83 10.03 4.75 -5.38
C PRO A 83 9.84 3.80 -6.58
N ALA A 84 9.54 2.52 -6.33
CA ALA A 84 9.22 1.54 -7.36
C ALA A 84 7.76 1.62 -7.87
N LEU A 85 6.97 2.63 -7.47
CA LEU A 85 5.56 2.75 -7.86
C LEU A 85 5.38 2.77 -9.40
N ALA A 86 6.27 3.46 -10.13
CA ALA A 86 6.29 3.46 -11.59
C ALA A 86 6.57 2.05 -12.15
N GLN A 87 7.50 1.30 -11.53
CA GLN A 87 7.77 -0.08 -11.91
C GLN A 87 6.57 -0.99 -11.64
N GLN A 88 5.88 -0.79 -10.53
CA GLN A 88 4.67 -1.55 -10.18
C GLN A 88 3.51 -1.28 -11.15
N LEU A 89 3.43 -0.05 -11.72
CA LEU A 89 2.51 0.27 -12.81
C LEU A 89 2.89 -0.52 -14.09
N ARG A 90 4.18 -0.57 -14.44
CA ARG A 90 4.68 -1.36 -15.58
C ARG A 90 4.39 -2.85 -15.42
N ASP A 91 4.54 -3.37 -14.22
CA ASP A 91 4.28 -4.77 -13.87
C ASP A 91 2.77 -5.08 -13.77
N ASN A 92 1.90 -4.13 -14.08
CA ASN A 92 0.44 -4.24 -14.00
C ASN A 92 -0.08 -4.59 -12.59
N LYS A 93 0.66 -4.22 -11.54
CA LYS A 93 0.13 -4.24 -10.16
C LYS A 93 -0.98 -3.19 -10.03
N TYR A 94 -0.80 -2.03 -10.66
CA TYR A 94 -1.80 -0.97 -10.76
C TYR A 94 -2.12 -0.66 -12.22
N GLN A 95 -3.36 -0.24 -12.50
CA GLN A 95 -3.75 0.34 -13.79
C GLN A 95 -3.51 1.84 -13.84
N LEU A 96 -3.55 2.49 -12.68
CA LEU A 96 -3.29 3.92 -12.52
C LEU A 96 -2.30 4.12 -11.38
N ALA A 97 -1.44 5.13 -11.52
CA ALA A 97 -0.54 5.53 -10.45
C ALA A 97 -0.50 7.05 -10.32
N ILE A 98 -0.51 7.53 -9.07
CA ILE A 98 -0.28 8.92 -8.72
C ILE A 98 1.17 9.01 -8.23
N LEU A 99 2.00 9.73 -8.98
CA LEU A 99 3.44 9.85 -8.75
C LEU A 99 3.80 11.27 -8.32
N PRO A 100 4.88 11.46 -7.54
CA PRO A 100 5.33 12.80 -7.13
C PRO A 100 5.97 13.59 -8.28
N GLU A 101 6.45 12.89 -9.31
CA GLU A 101 7.12 13.47 -10.48
C GLU A 101 6.74 12.67 -11.74
N GLU A 102 6.79 13.32 -12.88
CA GLU A 102 6.58 12.63 -14.15
C GLU A 102 7.72 11.61 -14.39
N PRO A 103 7.38 10.34 -14.66
CA PRO A 103 8.39 9.34 -14.96
C PRO A 103 9.05 9.64 -16.31
N ASP A 104 10.38 9.47 -16.41
CA ASP A 104 11.18 9.71 -17.64
C ASP A 104 10.81 8.78 -18.83
N GLU A 105 9.78 7.97 -18.68
CA GLU A 105 9.44 6.88 -19.56
C GLU A 105 8.30 7.23 -20.50
N LYS A 106 8.59 7.20 -21.80
CA LYS A 106 7.60 7.42 -22.87
C LYS A 106 6.52 6.35 -22.97
N GLU A 107 6.58 5.33 -22.13
CA GLU A 107 5.62 4.22 -22.11
C GLU A 107 4.32 4.59 -21.39
N PHE A 108 4.34 5.61 -20.55
CA PHE A 108 3.19 6.04 -19.77
C PHE A 108 2.55 7.29 -20.36
N PHE A 109 1.23 7.32 -20.30
CA PHE A 109 0.49 8.56 -20.48
C PHE A 109 0.41 9.26 -19.12
N SER A 110 1.00 10.44 -19.02
CA SER A 110 1.09 11.24 -17.81
C SER A 110 0.31 12.53 -17.93
N LEU A 111 -0.39 12.92 -16.88
CA LEU A 111 -1.07 14.20 -16.75
C LEU A 111 -0.72 14.82 -15.39
N PRO A 112 -0.36 16.12 -15.34
CA PRO A 112 -0.25 16.82 -14.07
C PRO A 112 -1.64 16.97 -13.47
N ILE A 113 -1.77 16.69 -12.16
CA ILE A 113 -3.03 16.78 -11.43
C ILE A 113 -3.02 18.02 -10.54
N GLU A 114 -2.10 18.05 -9.59
CA GLU A 114 -2.01 19.10 -8.57
C GLU A 114 -0.58 19.22 -8.03
N SER A 115 -0.28 20.35 -7.37
CA SER A 115 0.98 20.55 -6.65
C SER A 115 0.72 20.41 -5.16
N GLU A 116 1.49 19.53 -4.51
CA GLU A 116 1.42 19.31 -3.07
C GLU A 116 2.56 20.06 -2.36
N HIS A 117 2.24 20.69 -1.23
CA HIS A 117 3.20 21.42 -0.42
C HIS A 117 3.29 20.83 0.98
N LEU A 118 4.51 20.71 1.49
CA LEU A 118 4.75 20.32 2.87
C LEU A 118 4.95 21.58 3.73
N TYR A 119 4.21 21.66 4.83
CA TYR A 119 4.33 22.74 5.79
C TYR A 119 4.89 22.24 7.12
N VAL A 120 5.63 23.11 7.81
CA VAL A 120 6.05 22.90 9.19
C VAL A 120 5.37 23.91 10.10
N PHE A 121 4.82 23.44 11.21
CA PHE A 121 4.32 24.29 12.28
C PHE A 121 5.42 24.45 13.33
N LEU A 122 5.76 25.69 13.64
CA LEU A 122 6.74 26.03 14.66
C LEU A 122 6.04 26.75 15.81
N PRO A 123 6.30 26.37 17.08
CA PRO A 123 5.82 27.15 18.22
C PRO A 123 6.30 28.61 18.12
N PRO A 124 5.53 29.60 18.58
CA PRO A 124 5.91 31.03 18.53
C PRO A 124 7.25 31.37 19.21
N VAL A 125 7.66 30.54 20.16
CA VAL A 125 8.95 30.70 20.90
C VAL A 125 10.13 30.04 20.17
N HIS A 126 9.89 29.38 19.04
CA HIS A 126 10.96 28.73 18.31
C HIS A 126 11.88 29.75 17.61
N PRO A 127 13.21 29.57 17.62
CA PRO A 127 14.16 30.54 17.04
C PRO A 127 13.93 30.82 15.55
N LEU A 128 13.29 29.93 14.84
CA LEU A 128 12.99 30.04 13.41
C LEU A 128 11.52 30.41 13.12
N ALA A 129 10.72 30.78 14.14
CA ALA A 129 9.28 31.05 13.98
C ALA A 129 9.02 32.26 13.06
N ASP A 130 9.89 33.27 13.08
CA ASP A 130 9.76 34.51 12.32
C ASP A 130 10.47 34.45 10.94
N ALA A 131 10.93 33.27 10.52
CA ALA A 131 11.61 33.13 9.24
C ALA A 131 10.61 33.20 8.08
N ASP A 132 10.90 34.02 7.05
CA ASP A 132 10.06 34.14 5.84
C ASP A 132 9.98 32.83 5.01
N GLY A 133 10.93 31.92 5.22
CA GLY A 133 10.99 30.60 4.58
C GLY A 133 12.11 29.77 5.17
N LEU A 134 11.91 28.45 5.11
CA LEU A 134 12.84 27.48 5.66
C LEU A 134 13.14 26.40 4.63
N TYR A 135 14.38 25.95 4.58
CA TYR A 135 14.76 24.74 3.89
C TYR A 135 14.76 23.57 4.88
N LEU A 136 14.50 22.35 4.40
CA LEU A 136 14.54 21.16 5.25
C LEU A 136 15.86 21.01 6.00
N LYS A 137 16.99 21.37 5.38
CA LYS A 137 18.32 21.36 6.03
C LYS A 137 18.42 22.27 7.26
N ASP A 138 17.65 23.36 7.30
CA ASP A 138 17.68 24.32 8.43
C ASP A 138 16.96 23.76 9.65
N LEU A 139 16.18 22.72 9.43
CA LEU A 139 15.41 21.98 10.43
C LEU A 139 16.08 20.67 10.85
N ASP A 140 17.24 20.31 10.25
CA ASP A 140 17.94 19.07 10.62
C ASP A 140 18.41 19.11 12.09
N GLY A 141 18.36 17.97 12.77
CA GLY A 141 18.66 17.85 14.19
C GLY A 141 17.51 18.20 15.14
N GLN A 142 16.40 18.72 14.64
CA GLN A 142 15.20 19.00 15.43
C GLN A 142 14.37 17.74 15.68
N THR A 143 13.44 17.83 16.66
CA THR A 143 12.45 16.77 16.88
C THR A 143 11.11 17.20 16.31
N PHE A 144 10.55 16.36 15.45
CA PHE A 144 9.28 16.58 14.79
C PHE A 144 8.20 15.64 15.29
N LEU A 145 7.01 16.16 15.42
CA LEU A 145 5.80 15.37 15.46
C LEU A 145 5.30 15.24 14.00
N LEU A 146 5.23 14.02 13.51
CA LEU A 146 4.95 13.73 12.10
C LEU A 146 3.70 12.86 11.99
N TYR A 147 2.79 13.24 11.10
CA TYR A 147 1.66 12.36 10.76
C TYR A 147 2.14 11.16 9.95
N SER A 148 1.62 9.96 10.25
CA SER A 148 2.06 8.72 9.60
C SER A 148 1.69 8.62 8.12
N GLN A 149 0.64 9.34 7.71
CA GLN A 149 0.11 9.26 6.34
C GLN A 149 0.44 10.50 5.50
N ILE A 150 1.71 10.89 5.47
CA ILE A 150 2.21 11.98 4.62
C ILE A 150 2.77 11.49 3.27
N GLY A 151 2.59 10.21 2.95
CA GLY A 151 3.00 9.64 1.68
C GLY A 151 4.51 9.75 1.41
N PHE A 152 4.87 10.17 0.19
CA PHE A 152 6.27 10.28 -0.25
C PHE A 152 7.10 11.31 0.54
N TRP A 153 6.44 12.25 1.25
CA TRP A 153 7.12 13.25 2.07
C TRP A 153 7.91 12.64 3.22
N ASP A 154 7.46 11.51 3.81
CA ASP A 154 8.21 10.83 4.88
C ASP A 154 9.63 10.47 4.42
N GLY A 155 9.74 9.81 3.28
CA GLY A 155 11.04 9.44 2.71
C GLY A 155 11.90 10.64 2.36
N LEU A 156 11.31 11.73 1.85
CA LEU A 156 12.03 12.96 1.55
C LEU A 156 12.55 13.64 2.81
N CYS A 157 11.72 13.78 3.84
CA CYS A 157 12.10 14.37 5.13
C CYS A 157 13.30 13.64 5.74
N ARG A 158 13.23 12.31 5.83
CA ARG A 158 14.32 11.51 6.40
C ARG A 158 15.62 11.61 5.61
N ARG A 159 15.55 11.70 4.29
CA ARG A 159 16.76 11.88 3.45
C ARG A 159 17.36 13.28 3.59
N LYS A 160 16.54 14.31 3.72
CA LYS A 160 17.00 15.72 3.78
C LYS A 160 17.34 16.18 5.19
N MET A 161 16.86 15.49 6.21
CA MET A 161 17.09 15.79 7.63
C MET A 161 17.54 14.49 8.35
N PRO A 162 18.75 13.98 8.06
CA PRO A 162 19.21 12.68 8.59
C PRO A 162 19.47 12.67 10.08
N SER A 163 19.70 13.85 10.69
CA SER A 163 19.91 14.02 12.14
C SER A 163 18.62 14.35 12.90
N ALA A 164 17.52 14.58 12.19
CA ALA A 164 16.24 14.90 12.81
C ALA A 164 15.58 13.67 13.45
N ARG A 165 14.85 13.90 14.52
CA ARG A 165 14.08 12.87 15.21
C ARG A 165 12.60 13.01 14.88
N PHE A 166 11.98 11.94 14.34
CA PHE A 166 10.57 11.91 13.98
C PHE A 166 9.78 11.08 14.98
N LEU A 167 8.84 11.72 15.67
CA LEU A 167 7.83 11.09 16.52
C LEU A 167 6.58 10.94 15.67
N VAL A 168 6.27 9.70 15.27
CA VAL A 168 5.19 9.42 14.32
C VAL A 168 3.87 9.25 15.07
N GLN A 169 2.85 10.04 14.67
CA GLN A 169 1.48 9.95 15.17
C GLN A 169 0.57 9.37 14.08
N GLN A 170 -0.26 8.40 14.45
CA GLN A 170 -1.17 7.71 13.52
C GLN A 170 -2.54 8.38 13.43
N GLU A 171 -2.99 9.03 14.50
CA GLU A 171 -4.29 9.67 14.60
C GLU A 171 -4.17 11.17 14.35
N TYR A 172 -4.88 11.66 13.32
CA TYR A 172 -4.81 13.06 12.91
C TYR A 172 -5.37 14.02 13.98
N ASP A 173 -6.46 13.64 14.64
CA ASP A 173 -7.08 14.46 15.68
C ASP A 173 -6.15 14.66 16.88
N VAL A 174 -5.46 13.57 17.28
CA VAL A 174 -4.44 13.65 18.36
C VAL A 174 -3.27 14.52 17.94
N LEU A 175 -2.86 14.49 16.67
CA LEU A 175 -1.83 15.40 16.16
C LEU A 175 -2.27 16.85 16.30
N GLY A 176 -3.53 17.18 15.93
CA GLY A 176 -4.10 18.50 16.05
C GLY A 176 -4.08 19.01 17.51
N GLU A 177 -4.56 18.20 18.45
CA GLU A 177 -4.53 18.51 19.89
C GLU A 177 -3.11 18.77 20.41
N LEU A 178 -2.14 17.98 19.97
CA LEU A 178 -0.74 18.16 20.38
C LEU A 178 -0.15 19.45 19.82
N VAL A 179 -0.49 19.83 18.59
CA VAL A 179 -0.06 21.10 17.98
C VAL A 179 -0.66 22.29 18.74
N GLU A 180 -1.97 22.26 19.00
CA GLU A 180 -2.67 23.32 19.75
C GLU A 180 -2.12 23.52 21.17
N ASN A 181 -1.78 22.44 21.86
CA ASN A 181 -1.24 22.49 23.21
C ASN A 181 0.28 22.76 23.28
N SER A 182 0.96 22.81 22.13
CA SER A 182 2.40 23.09 22.03
C SER A 182 2.69 24.55 21.69
N ALA A 183 1.65 25.38 21.51
CA ALA A 183 1.73 26.78 21.12
C ALA A 183 1.90 27.72 22.35
#